data_34d1e74052857133033b33765ee63cdc
#
_entry.id   34d1e74052857133033b33765ee63cdc
#
_cell.length_a   1.000
_cell.length_b   1.000
_cell.length_c   1.000
_cell.angle_alpha   90.00
_cell.angle_beta   90.00
_cell.angle_gamma   90.00
#
_symmetry.space_group_name_H-M   'P 1'
#
loop_
_entity.id
_entity.type
_entity.pdbx_description
1 polymer ?
#
loop_
_entity_poly.entity_id
_entity_poly.type
_entity_poly.pdbx_seq_one_letter_code
_entity_poly.pdbx_strand_id
1 'polypeptide(L)'
;MNDLKFTTCGDYLASQQVTKRIGFACKYMHPDQTQKKKVLEELQRPLTEKCTTVQWLNRQSRDVAEERLWDIMAHNAAAAKRLVEYVGSLPKELRMVRLGSNQLPCYTQRDWSYYWQRPDVIEFCEREYAKVGEAARALDVRLSMHPGQFTVLASDNPEIVERSIEEFEYHVNLLRWMGYGQDWQDFKCNVHISGRQGPAGIKAVLPRLSTEARNCITIENDENKWGLEASLELADDVALVLDIHHHWVNTGEYIEANDDRIKRIIDSWRGVRPAMHYSLCRPEYLEGHRSNVRPDMERLLEAGYKKQKLRAHSDYCWNDACNDWALSHWEWADIMVEAKCKNLASGQLLQRHFMNNDAFTGKLVA
;
A
#
# COMPACT_ATOMS: atom_id res chain seq x y z
N MET A 1 3.47 17.79 37.06
CA MET A 1 3.94 17.23 35.75
C MET A 1 4.51 15.87 36.06
N ASN A 2 3.74 14.82 35.77
CA ASN A 2 4.23 13.45 35.95
C ASN A 2 4.89 13.01 34.62
N ASP A 3 6.22 12.95 34.65
CA ASP A 3 6.99 12.34 33.56
C ASP A 3 6.72 10.82 33.55
N LEU A 4 5.76 10.38 32.74
CA LEU A 4 5.59 8.98 32.43
C LEU A 4 6.78 8.56 31.53
N LYS A 5 7.81 8.00 32.15
CA LYS A 5 8.90 7.33 31.43
C LYS A 5 8.38 5.98 30.97
N PHE A 6 8.09 5.85 29.67
CA PHE A 6 7.82 4.55 29.06
C PHE A 6 9.12 3.76 28.98
N THR A 7 9.13 2.53 29.49
CA THR A 7 10.32 1.68 29.55
C THR A 7 10.54 0.88 28.27
N THR A 8 9.49 0.72 27.45
CA THR A 8 9.58 0.05 26.13
C THR A 8 8.62 0.69 25.13
N CYS A 9 8.88 0.52 23.83
CA CYS A 9 7.97 0.95 22.76
C CYS A 9 6.60 0.23 22.84
N GLY A 10 6.58 -1.00 23.38
CA GLY A 10 5.34 -1.73 23.67
C GLY A 10 4.47 -1.05 24.72
N ASP A 11 5.06 -0.45 25.74
CA ASP A 11 4.33 0.26 26.81
C ASP A 11 3.68 1.56 26.28
N TYR A 12 4.34 2.24 25.35
CA TYR A 12 3.80 3.43 24.70
C TYR A 12 2.60 3.09 23.81
N LEU A 13 2.69 2.02 23.03
CA LEU A 13 1.60 1.56 22.16
C LEU A 13 0.44 0.94 22.94
N ALA A 14 0.71 0.28 24.08
CA ALA A 14 -0.31 -0.28 24.97
C ALA A 14 -1.07 0.80 25.77
N SER A 15 -0.47 1.97 26.01
CA SER A 15 -1.12 3.06 26.74
C SER A 15 -2.19 3.82 25.92
N GLN A 16 -2.12 3.72 24.60
CA GLN A 16 -3.15 4.17 23.69
C GLN A 16 -3.92 2.94 23.19
N GLN A 17 -5.23 2.93 23.23
CA GLN A 17 -6.05 1.90 22.56
C GLN A 17 -5.93 2.05 21.03
N VAL A 18 -4.73 1.76 20.51
CA VAL A 18 -4.45 1.89 19.07
C VAL A 18 -5.10 0.75 18.33
N THR A 19 -6.00 1.03 17.43
CA THR A 19 -6.60 0.03 16.55
C THR A 19 -5.52 -0.61 15.68
N LYS A 20 -5.35 -1.94 15.77
CA LYS A 20 -4.46 -2.73 14.91
C LYS A 20 -5.24 -3.11 13.65
N ARG A 21 -4.65 -2.93 12.46
CA ARG A 21 -5.37 -3.14 11.19
C ARG A 21 -4.66 -4.11 10.26
N ILE A 22 -5.47 -4.85 9.50
CA ILE A 22 -5.06 -5.68 8.35
C ILE A 22 -5.81 -5.18 7.13
N GLY A 23 -5.10 -4.54 6.19
CA GLY A 23 -5.68 -3.91 5.01
C GLY A 23 -5.41 -4.65 3.72
N PHE A 24 -5.95 -4.14 2.63
CA PHE A 24 -5.75 -4.66 1.28
C PHE A 24 -5.47 -3.53 0.27
N ALA A 25 -4.97 -3.91 -0.91
CA ALA A 25 -4.51 -2.98 -1.94
C ALA A 25 -5.45 -2.86 -3.14
N CYS A 26 -5.85 -1.63 -3.43
CA CYS A 26 -6.34 -1.07 -4.70
C CYS A 26 -7.72 -1.50 -5.16
N LYS A 27 -8.14 -2.76 -5.04
CA LYS A 27 -9.35 -3.25 -5.68
C LYS A 27 -10.21 -4.04 -4.70
N TYR A 28 -11.51 -3.85 -4.80
CA TYR A 28 -12.50 -4.69 -4.16
C TYR A 28 -12.73 -5.96 -4.97
N MET A 29 -12.78 -7.11 -4.29
CA MET A 29 -13.18 -8.40 -4.83
C MET A 29 -14.52 -8.82 -4.23
N HIS A 30 -15.47 -9.17 -5.08
CA HIS A 30 -16.77 -9.68 -4.63
C HIS A 30 -16.59 -11.02 -3.90
N PRO A 31 -17.29 -11.28 -2.77
CA PRO A 31 -17.11 -12.52 -2.00
C PRO A 31 -17.40 -13.80 -2.80
N ASP A 32 -18.44 -13.77 -3.61
CA ASP A 32 -18.79 -14.91 -4.45
C ASP A 32 -17.99 -14.92 -5.76
N GLN A 33 -16.80 -15.53 -5.72
CA GLN A 33 -15.90 -15.67 -6.86
C GLN A 33 -16.35 -16.79 -7.86
N THR A 34 -17.45 -17.48 -7.60
CA THR A 34 -17.98 -18.51 -8.51
C THR A 34 -18.77 -17.91 -9.67
N GLN A 35 -19.14 -16.64 -9.59
CA GLN A 35 -19.85 -15.91 -10.62
C GLN A 35 -19.05 -15.80 -11.92
N LYS A 36 -19.76 -15.69 -13.05
CA LYS A 36 -19.09 -15.43 -14.34
C LYS A 36 -18.33 -14.10 -14.29
N LYS A 37 -17.16 -14.06 -14.92
CA LYS A 37 -16.25 -12.88 -14.94
C LYS A 37 -16.99 -11.57 -15.24
N LYS A 38 -17.87 -11.53 -16.24
CA LYS A 38 -18.64 -10.34 -16.60
C LYS A 38 -19.54 -9.86 -15.46
N VAL A 39 -20.15 -10.77 -14.72
CA VAL A 39 -21.00 -10.45 -13.55
C VAL A 39 -20.14 -9.89 -12.43
N LEU A 40 -18.96 -10.52 -12.15
CA LEU A 40 -18.02 -10.00 -11.15
C LEU A 40 -17.54 -8.60 -11.50
N GLU A 41 -17.20 -8.34 -12.77
CA GLU A 41 -16.80 -7.01 -13.23
C GLU A 41 -17.90 -5.96 -13.02
N GLU A 42 -19.16 -6.32 -13.25
CA GLU A 42 -20.31 -5.42 -13.02
C GLU A 42 -20.53 -5.16 -11.53
N LEU A 43 -20.45 -6.19 -10.67
CA LEU A 43 -20.60 -6.05 -9.21
C LEU A 43 -19.46 -5.25 -8.58
N GLN A 44 -18.24 -5.40 -9.09
CA GLN A 44 -17.05 -4.72 -8.55
C GLN A 44 -16.84 -3.30 -9.11
N ARG A 45 -17.44 -3.00 -10.27
CA ARG A 45 -17.28 -1.72 -10.97
C ARG A 45 -17.56 -0.48 -10.10
N PRO A 46 -18.59 -0.46 -9.24
CA PRO A 46 -18.87 0.72 -8.41
C PRO A 46 -17.76 1.08 -7.41
N LEU A 47 -16.92 0.12 -7.02
CA LEU A 47 -15.82 0.26 -6.06
C LEU A 47 -14.44 0.20 -6.72
N THR A 48 -14.37 0.16 -8.05
CA THR A 48 -13.12 -0.01 -8.80
C THR A 48 -12.88 1.18 -9.71
N GLU A 49 -11.68 1.73 -9.67
CA GLU A 49 -11.26 2.80 -10.57
C GLU A 49 -11.30 2.37 -12.05
N LYS A 50 -11.61 3.31 -12.91
CA LYS A 50 -11.47 3.21 -14.36
C LYS A 50 -10.16 3.84 -14.81
N CYS A 51 -9.67 3.40 -15.97
CA CYS A 51 -8.46 3.94 -16.57
C CYS A 51 -8.66 4.17 -18.08
N THR A 52 -7.76 4.93 -18.67
CA THR A 52 -7.58 5.08 -20.10
C THR A 52 -6.09 5.16 -20.43
N THR A 53 -5.74 5.19 -21.70
CA THR A 53 -4.35 5.28 -22.15
C THR A 53 -4.14 6.51 -23.02
N VAL A 54 -2.93 7.08 -23.03
CA VAL A 54 -2.55 8.16 -23.94
C VAL A 54 -2.83 7.77 -25.38
N GLN A 55 -2.54 6.51 -25.76
CA GLN A 55 -2.80 6.02 -27.11
C GLN A 55 -4.28 6.08 -27.49
N TRP A 56 -5.20 5.76 -26.57
CA TRP A 56 -6.62 5.86 -26.83
C TRP A 56 -7.04 7.32 -26.96
N LEU A 57 -6.62 8.18 -26.04
CA LEU A 57 -6.94 9.61 -26.02
C LEU A 57 -6.47 10.28 -27.32
N ASN A 58 -5.24 10.03 -27.77
CA ASN A 58 -4.65 10.63 -28.97
C ASN A 58 -5.30 10.17 -30.28
N ARG A 59 -6.14 9.13 -30.25
CA ARG A 59 -6.93 8.67 -31.41
C ARG A 59 -8.30 9.33 -31.53
N GLN A 60 -8.74 10.06 -30.51
CA GLN A 60 -10.03 10.72 -30.47
C GLN A 60 -9.92 12.19 -30.88
N SER A 61 -11.06 12.84 -31.16
CA SER A 61 -11.11 14.29 -31.12
C SER A 61 -10.86 14.78 -29.69
N ARG A 62 -10.39 16.03 -29.55
CA ARG A 62 -10.10 16.60 -28.25
C ARG A 62 -11.32 16.59 -27.33
N ASP A 63 -12.46 16.97 -27.81
CA ASP A 63 -13.71 17.01 -27.03
C ASP A 63 -14.09 15.62 -26.51
N VAL A 64 -14.03 14.58 -27.34
CA VAL A 64 -14.31 13.20 -26.94
C VAL A 64 -13.30 12.67 -25.91
N ALA A 65 -12.02 13.04 -26.07
CA ALA A 65 -10.98 12.64 -25.12
C ALA A 65 -11.15 13.34 -23.76
N GLU A 66 -11.47 14.64 -23.73
CA GLU A 66 -11.70 15.40 -22.51
C GLU A 66 -12.99 14.96 -21.80
N GLU A 67 -14.07 14.68 -22.53
CA GLU A 67 -15.29 14.08 -21.97
C GLU A 67 -14.99 12.73 -21.31
N ARG A 68 -14.18 11.89 -21.95
CA ARG A 68 -13.74 10.61 -21.39
C ARG A 68 -12.93 10.78 -20.11
N LEU A 69 -12.03 11.75 -20.04
CA LEU A 69 -11.25 12.05 -18.82
C LEU A 69 -12.17 12.54 -17.70
N TRP A 70 -13.16 13.38 -18.01
CA TRP A 70 -14.16 13.83 -17.05
C TRP A 70 -14.98 12.67 -16.47
N ASP A 71 -15.50 11.80 -17.33
CA ASP A 71 -16.27 10.63 -16.93
C ASP A 71 -15.47 9.68 -16.02
N ILE A 72 -14.18 9.47 -16.33
CA ILE A 72 -13.31 8.65 -15.52
C ILE A 72 -13.05 9.31 -14.17
N MET A 73 -12.72 10.59 -14.13
CA MET A 73 -12.49 11.37 -12.92
C MET A 73 -13.71 11.32 -12.00
N ALA A 74 -14.88 11.61 -12.52
CA ALA A 74 -16.13 11.60 -11.75
C ALA A 74 -16.45 10.19 -11.20
N HIS A 75 -16.25 9.16 -12.03
CA HIS A 75 -16.43 7.78 -11.60
C HIS A 75 -15.43 7.40 -10.51
N ASN A 76 -14.15 7.75 -10.67
CA ASN A 76 -13.08 7.32 -9.76
C ASN A 76 -13.21 7.97 -8.39
N ALA A 77 -13.52 9.26 -8.32
CA ALA A 77 -13.79 9.94 -7.05
C ALA A 77 -14.98 9.28 -6.32
N ALA A 78 -16.07 8.98 -7.04
CA ALA A 78 -17.21 8.29 -6.47
C ALA A 78 -16.91 6.84 -6.07
N ALA A 79 -16.08 6.13 -6.84
CA ALA A 79 -15.65 4.76 -6.52
C ALA A 79 -14.73 4.72 -5.30
N ALA A 80 -13.78 5.66 -5.18
CA ALA A 80 -12.94 5.80 -4.00
C ALA A 80 -13.77 6.03 -2.73
N LYS A 81 -14.77 6.92 -2.78
CA LYS A 81 -15.68 7.16 -1.65
C LYS A 81 -16.42 5.88 -1.24
N ARG A 82 -17.05 5.19 -2.22
CA ARG A 82 -17.76 3.93 -1.95
C ARG A 82 -16.86 2.84 -1.42
N LEU A 83 -15.62 2.75 -1.89
CA LEU A 83 -14.64 1.81 -1.37
C LEU A 83 -14.30 2.10 0.10
N VAL A 84 -14.12 3.37 0.46
CA VAL A 84 -13.90 3.81 1.84
C VAL A 84 -15.12 3.49 2.72
N GLU A 85 -16.33 3.75 2.23
CA GLU A 85 -17.57 3.43 2.95
C GLU A 85 -17.73 1.91 3.16
N TYR A 86 -17.42 1.11 2.15
CA TYR A 86 -17.39 -0.35 2.27
C TYR A 86 -16.39 -0.79 3.35
N VAL A 87 -15.15 -0.30 3.28
CA VAL A 87 -14.11 -0.64 4.27
C VAL A 87 -14.50 -0.17 5.66
N GLY A 88 -15.13 0.99 5.79
CA GLY A 88 -15.67 1.53 7.05
C GLY A 88 -16.81 0.71 7.65
N SER A 89 -17.53 -0.09 6.84
CA SER A 89 -18.56 -1.02 7.31
C SER A 89 -18.00 -2.33 7.89
N LEU A 90 -16.73 -2.61 7.66
CA LEU A 90 -16.04 -3.80 8.14
C LEU A 90 -15.67 -3.69 9.64
N PRO A 91 -15.31 -4.81 10.31
CA PRO A 91 -14.68 -4.77 11.63
C PRO A 91 -13.50 -3.79 11.68
N LYS A 92 -13.25 -3.17 12.84
CA LYS A 92 -12.20 -2.14 13.00
C LYS A 92 -10.82 -2.63 12.51
N GLU A 93 -10.52 -3.88 12.74
CA GLU A 93 -9.28 -4.54 12.35
C GLU A 93 -9.10 -4.63 10.83
N LEU A 94 -10.16 -4.48 10.04
CA LEU A 94 -10.12 -4.48 8.56
C LEU A 94 -10.25 -3.07 7.95
N ARG A 95 -10.32 -2.02 8.76
CA ARG A 95 -10.50 -0.65 8.27
C ARG A 95 -9.20 0.00 7.81
N MET A 96 -8.55 -0.63 6.82
CA MET A 96 -7.38 -0.10 6.15
C MET A 96 -7.42 -0.47 4.67
N VAL A 97 -7.20 0.51 3.79
CA VAL A 97 -7.16 0.28 2.35
C VAL A 97 -6.15 1.19 1.66
N ARG A 98 -5.43 0.62 0.68
CA ARG A 98 -4.62 1.38 -0.27
C ARG A 98 -5.46 1.71 -1.49
N LEU A 99 -5.65 3.00 -1.77
CA LEU A 99 -6.32 3.47 -2.98
C LEU A 99 -5.45 3.19 -4.22
N GLY A 100 -6.08 2.96 -5.35
CA GLY A 100 -5.36 2.76 -6.61
C GLY A 100 -4.73 4.05 -7.14
N SER A 101 -3.69 3.91 -7.95
CA SER A 101 -2.92 5.05 -8.49
C SER A 101 -3.54 5.70 -9.73
N ASN A 102 -4.53 5.06 -10.36
CA ASN A 102 -5.14 5.58 -11.60
C ASN A 102 -6.38 6.45 -11.31
N GLN A 103 -6.41 7.17 -10.18
CA GLN A 103 -7.54 8.05 -9.86
C GLN A 103 -7.78 9.08 -10.96
N LEU A 104 -6.71 9.70 -11.46
CA LEU A 104 -6.70 10.65 -12.56
C LEU A 104 -5.71 10.15 -13.63
N PRO A 105 -6.15 9.34 -14.60
CA PRO A 105 -5.25 8.69 -15.54
C PRO A 105 -4.57 9.69 -16.48
N CYS A 106 -3.34 9.42 -16.85
CA CYS A 106 -2.52 10.27 -17.70
C CYS A 106 -2.21 11.66 -17.10
N TYR A 107 -2.28 11.84 -15.76
CA TYR A 107 -2.10 13.13 -15.09
C TYR A 107 -0.73 13.76 -15.39
N THR A 108 0.34 12.99 -15.36
CA THR A 108 1.72 13.43 -15.61
C THR A 108 2.15 13.31 -17.09
N GLN A 109 1.23 12.92 -17.98
CA GLN A 109 1.54 12.76 -19.40
C GLN A 109 1.48 14.10 -20.14
N ARG A 110 2.57 14.49 -20.83
CA ARG A 110 2.74 15.80 -21.46
C ARG A 110 1.56 16.23 -22.33
N ASP A 111 1.00 15.29 -23.12
CA ASP A 111 -0.10 15.58 -24.05
C ASP A 111 -1.41 15.92 -23.33
N TRP A 112 -1.56 15.47 -22.06
CA TRP A 112 -2.84 15.54 -21.35
C TRP A 112 -2.74 16.22 -19.97
N SER A 113 -1.55 16.57 -19.50
CA SER A 113 -1.35 17.26 -18.21
C SER A 113 -2.10 18.59 -18.11
N TYR A 114 -2.25 19.33 -19.22
CA TYR A 114 -3.00 20.58 -19.27
C TYR A 114 -4.45 20.41 -18.80
N TYR A 115 -5.09 19.27 -19.11
CA TYR A 115 -6.46 18.99 -18.72
C TYR A 115 -6.66 19.02 -17.22
N TRP A 116 -5.71 18.43 -16.50
CA TRP A 116 -5.73 18.35 -15.04
C TRP A 116 -5.39 19.67 -14.33
N GLN A 117 -4.91 20.67 -15.10
CA GLN A 117 -4.66 22.03 -14.62
C GLN A 117 -5.84 22.99 -14.86
N ARG A 118 -6.91 22.53 -15.46
CA ARG A 118 -8.11 23.33 -15.69
C ARG A 118 -8.78 23.67 -14.36
N PRO A 119 -9.21 24.95 -14.15
CA PRO A 119 -9.84 25.36 -12.89
C PRO A 119 -11.09 24.54 -12.51
N ASP A 120 -11.94 24.23 -13.50
CA ASP A 120 -13.17 23.45 -13.31
C ASP A 120 -12.87 21.98 -12.91
N VAL A 121 -11.78 21.41 -13.43
CA VAL A 121 -11.31 20.07 -13.09
C VAL A 121 -10.74 20.04 -11.67
N ILE A 122 -9.89 21.02 -11.31
CA ILE A 122 -9.34 21.16 -9.97
C ILE A 122 -10.45 21.33 -8.94
N GLU A 123 -11.38 22.28 -9.16
CA GLU A 123 -12.53 22.51 -8.26
C GLU A 123 -13.36 21.25 -8.05
N PHE A 124 -13.60 20.48 -9.12
CA PHE A 124 -14.27 19.19 -9.02
C PHE A 124 -13.49 18.21 -8.15
N CYS A 125 -12.18 18.06 -8.37
CA CYS A 125 -11.32 17.16 -7.60
C CYS A 125 -11.29 17.56 -6.13
N GLU A 126 -11.07 18.81 -5.81
CA GLU A 126 -11.07 19.33 -4.43
C GLU A 126 -12.37 18.99 -3.71
N ARG A 127 -13.51 19.27 -4.34
CA ARG A 127 -14.83 19.00 -3.75
C ARG A 127 -15.10 17.50 -3.55
N GLU A 128 -14.80 16.67 -4.54
CA GLU A 128 -15.17 15.25 -4.50
C GLU A 128 -14.18 14.41 -3.67
N TYR A 129 -12.88 14.69 -3.75
CA TYR A 129 -11.90 13.99 -2.92
C TYR A 129 -11.95 14.44 -1.45
N ALA A 130 -12.36 15.69 -1.14
CA ALA A 130 -12.63 16.08 0.24
C ALA A 130 -13.64 15.13 0.91
N LYS A 131 -14.70 14.73 0.19
CA LYS A 131 -15.69 13.77 0.68
C LYS A 131 -15.11 12.37 0.95
N VAL A 132 -14.08 11.96 0.19
CA VAL A 132 -13.37 10.69 0.42
C VAL A 132 -12.61 10.75 1.75
N GLY A 133 -11.88 11.83 1.98
CA GLY A 133 -11.14 12.04 3.23
C GLY A 133 -12.04 12.20 4.45
N GLU A 134 -13.14 12.93 4.31
CA GLU A 134 -14.17 13.06 5.36
C GLU A 134 -14.77 11.70 5.74
N ALA A 135 -15.15 10.90 4.75
CA ALA A 135 -15.68 9.55 4.99
C ALA A 135 -14.65 8.65 5.69
N ALA A 136 -13.37 8.72 5.26
CA ALA A 136 -12.31 7.93 5.88
C ALA A 136 -12.10 8.29 7.36
N ARG A 137 -12.06 9.58 7.69
CA ARG A 137 -11.95 10.04 9.08
C ARG A 137 -13.18 9.68 9.91
N ALA A 138 -14.38 9.89 9.38
CA ALA A 138 -15.64 9.59 10.08
C ALA A 138 -15.81 8.09 10.37
N LEU A 139 -15.30 7.22 9.52
CA LEU A 139 -15.42 5.77 9.63
C LEU A 139 -14.17 5.09 10.23
N ASP A 140 -13.17 5.87 10.64
CA ASP A 140 -11.88 5.37 11.15
C ASP A 140 -11.20 4.41 10.16
N VAL A 141 -11.14 4.78 8.87
CA VAL A 141 -10.46 4.02 7.82
C VAL A 141 -9.08 4.59 7.57
N ARG A 142 -8.03 3.78 7.74
CA ARG A 142 -6.65 4.16 7.42
C ARG A 142 -6.44 4.06 5.91
N LEU A 143 -6.11 5.19 5.29
CA LEU A 143 -5.83 5.27 3.86
C LEU A 143 -4.33 5.23 3.55
N SER A 144 -3.99 4.77 2.35
CA SER A 144 -2.66 4.90 1.77
C SER A 144 -2.73 4.91 0.24
N MET A 145 -1.63 5.31 -0.39
CA MET A 145 -1.40 5.17 -1.83
C MET A 145 -0.01 4.61 -2.10
N HIS A 146 0.20 4.12 -3.31
CA HIS A 146 1.48 3.59 -3.75
C HIS A 146 1.66 3.91 -5.24
N PRO A 147 2.42 4.95 -5.59
CA PRO A 147 2.80 5.23 -6.97
C PRO A 147 3.35 3.99 -7.67
N GLY A 148 3.10 3.89 -8.97
CA GLY A 148 3.50 2.72 -9.75
C GLY A 148 5.02 2.50 -9.77
N GLN A 149 5.44 1.29 -10.14
CA GLN A 149 6.85 0.86 -10.18
C GLN A 149 7.79 1.71 -11.06
N PHE A 150 7.23 2.61 -11.88
CA PHE A 150 8.01 3.53 -12.70
C PHE A 150 8.38 4.83 -11.97
N THR A 151 7.95 5.01 -10.74
CA THR A 151 8.33 6.11 -9.84
C THR A 151 9.68 5.78 -9.21
N VAL A 152 10.77 6.13 -9.90
CA VAL A 152 12.14 5.78 -9.53
C VAL A 152 12.88 7.03 -9.08
N LEU A 153 12.65 7.45 -7.82
CA LEU A 153 13.21 8.68 -7.24
C LEU A 153 14.75 8.66 -7.15
N ALA A 154 15.35 7.49 -7.01
CA ALA A 154 16.81 7.31 -6.93
C ALA A 154 17.45 6.87 -8.26
N SER A 155 16.88 7.28 -9.40
CA SER A 155 17.49 7.06 -10.72
C SER A 155 18.79 7.85 -10.88
N ASP A 156 19.73 7.33 -11.66
CA ASP A 156 20.92 8.03 -12.14
C ASP A 156 20.63 8.92 -13.37
N ASN A 157 19.44 8.83 -13.95
CA ASN A 157 18.97 9.69 -15.02
C ASN A 157 18.10 10.83 -14.46
N PRO A 158 18.55 12.10 -14.58
CA PRO A 158 17.80 13.25 -14.06
C PRO A 158 16.39 13.38 -14.62
N GLU A 159 16.15 13.05 -15.89
CA GLU A 159 14.81 13.12 -16.48
C GLU A 159 13.84 12.11 -15.85
N ILE A 160 14.34 10.93 -15.45
CA ILE A 160 13.54 9.93 -14.75
C ILE A 160 13.22 10.43 -13.33
N VAL A 161 14.18 11.07 -12.67
CA VAL A 161 13.96 11.67 -11.33
C VAL A 161 12.89 12.75 -11.40
N GLU A 162 12.95 13.68 -12.36
CA GLU A 162 11.93 14.73 -12.54
C GLU A 162 10.53 14.13 -12.72
N ARG A 163 10.38 13.18 -13.64
CA ARG A 163 9.10 12.51 -13.86
C ARG A 163 8.61 11.74 -12.64
N SER A 164 9.53 11.17 -11.87
CA SER A 164 9.19 10.46 -10.64
C SER A 164 8.72 11.42 -9.54
N ILE A 165 9.31 12.62 -9.46
CA ILE A 165 8.83 13.68 -8.57
C ILE A 165 7.44 14.15 -9.02
N GLU A 166 7.22 14.41 -10.29
CA GLU A 166 5.92 14.79 -10.84
C GLU A 166 4.84 13.73 -10.53
N GLU A 167 5.16 12.47 -10.72
CA GLU A 167 4.27 11.34 -10.43
C GLU A 167 3.98 11.21 -8.93
N PHE A 168 4.98 11.43 -8.08
CA PHE A 168 4.79 11.42 -6.63
C PHE A 168 3.91 12.59 -6.19
N GLU A 169 4.19 13.81 -6.66
CA GLU A 169 3.42 15.02 -6.35
C GLU A 169 1.96 14.93 -6.88
N TYR A 170 1.72 14.19 -7.96
CA TYR A 170 0.36 13.86 -8.37
C TYR A 170 -0.41 13.11 -7.27
N HIS A 171 0.19 12.08 -6.66
CA HIS A 171 -0.43 11.36 -5.54
C HIS A 171 -0.60 12.27 -4.32
N VAL A 172 0.35 13.17 -4.10
CA VAL A 172 0.27 14.18 -3.03
C VAL A 172 -0.88 15.16 -3.26
N ASN A 173 -1.17 15.57 -4.49
CA ASN A 173 -2.35 16.37 -4.79
C ASN A 173 -3.65 15.65 -4.41
N LEU A 174 -3.77 14.37 -4.68
CA LEU A 174 -4.94 13.57 -4.28
C LEU A 174 -5.12 13.54 -2.75
N LEU A 175 -4.05 13.22 -2.01
CA LEU A 175 -4.14 13.19 -0.54
C LEU A 175 -4.39 14.57 0.07
N ARG A 176 -3.84 15.64 -0.54
CA ARG A 176 -4.10 17.03 -0.14
C ARG A 176 -5.59 17.40 -0.31
N TRP A 177 -6.20 17.05 -1.42
CA TRP A 177 -7.65 17.23 -1.63
C TRP A 177 -8.51 16.41 -0.67
N MET A 178 -8.02 15.27 -0.21
CA MET A 178 -8.65 14.48 0.85
C MET A 178 -8.42 15.07 2.25
N GLY A 179 -7.63 16.15 2.40
CA GLY A 179 -7.34 16.85 3.65
C GLY A 179 -6.27 16.17 4.51
N TYR A 180 -5.28 15.54 3.87
CA TYR A 180 -4.10 14.94 4.48
C TYR A 180 -2.80 15.66 4.07
N GLY A 181 -1.68 15.24 4.63
CA GLY A 181 -0.34 15.76 4.34
C GLY A 181 0.09 16.91 5.25
N GLN A 182 -0.72 17.27 6.23
CA GLN A 182 -0.41 18.36 7.15
C GLN A 182 0.53 17.90 8.27
N ASP A 183 0.33 16.69 8.76
CA ASP A 183 1.09 16.11 9.84
C ASP A 183 1.90 14.90 9.38
N TRP A 184 2.96 14.55 10.13
CA TRP A 184 3.80 13.41 9.84
C TRP A 184 3.00 12.12 9.79
N GLN A 185 3.00 11.48 8.63
CA GLN A 185 2.36 10.20 8.35
C GLN A 185 0.86 10.15 8.69
N ASP A 186 0.16 11.29 8.61
CA ASP A 186 -1.32 11.33 8.62
C ASP A 186 -1.92 10.59 7.40
N PHE A 187 -1.08 10.38 6.37
CA PHE A 187 -1.34 9.54 5.21
C PHE A 187 -0.04 8.87 4.76
N LYS A 188 -0.10 7.60 4.34
CA LYS A 188 1.06 6.87 3.81
C LYS A 188 1.05 6.88 2.28
N CYS A 189 2.05 7.49 1.66
CA CYS A 189 2.32 7.40 0.22
C CYS A 189 3.64 6.67 0.00
N ASN A 190 3.57 5.40 -0.38
CA ASN A 190 4.70 4.48 -0.38
C ASN A 190 5.42 4.44 -1.72
N VAL A 191 6.75 4.39 -1.71
CA VAL A 191 7.58 4.09 -2.88
C VAL A 191 8.69 3.11 -2.52
N HIS A 192 9.06 2.26 -3.49
CA HIS A 192 10.19 1.37 -3.32
C HIS A 192 11.51 2.14 -3.33
N ILE A 193 12.47 1.66 -2.54
CA ILE A 193 13.86 2.10 -2.67
C ILE A 193 14.47 1.51 -3.95
N SER A 194 14.24 2.19 -5.07
CA SER A 194 14.63 1.74 -6.39
C SER A 194 15.51 2.76 -7.12
N GLY A 195 16.18 2.32 -8.18
CA GLY A 195 17.15 3.14 -8.92
C GLY A 195 18.59 2.87 -8.53
N ARG A 196 19.53 3.39 -9.33
CA ARG A 196 20.97 3.07 -9.15
C ARG A 196 21.59 3.76 -7.93
N GLN A 197 21.07 4.92 -7.55
CA GLN A 197 21.61 5.73 -6.47
C GLN A 197 21.12 5.32 -5.07
N GLY A 198 20.06 4.50 -4.97
CA GLY A 198 19.57 3.98 -3.70
C GLY A 198 19.35 5.06 -2.63
N PRO A 199 19.83 4.83 -1.38
CA PRO A 199 19.61 5.78 -0.27
C PRO A 199 20.09 7.20 -0.58
N ALA A 200 21.25 7.35 -1.20
CA ALA A 200 21.81 8.66 -1.55
C ALA A 200 20.91 9.43 -2.53
N GLY A 201 20.33 8.72 -3.51
CA GLY A 201 19.39 9.32 -4.45
C GLY A 201 18.09 9.77 -3.79
N ILE A 202 17.54 8.97 -2.87
CA ILE A 202 16.37 9.36 -2.08
C ILE A 202 16.68 10.61 -1.25
N LYS A 203 17.79 10.65 -0.49
CA LYS A 203 18.20 11.83 0.30
C LYS A 203 18.33 13.09 -0.55
N ALA A 204 18.85 12.96 -1.78
CA ALA A 204 19.00 14.10 -2.70
C ALA A 204 17.65 14.64 -3.21
N VAL A 205 16.62 13.80 -3.29
CA VAL A 205 15.27 14.17 -3.77
C VAL A 205 14.41 14.78 -2.66
N LEU A 206 14.52 14.33 -1.43
CA LEU A 206 13.65 14.76 -0.33
C LEU A 206 13.53 16.30 -0.18
N PRO A 207 14.59 17.11 -0.26
CA PRO A 207 14.48 18.57 -0.17
C PRO A 207 13.71 19.22 -1.34
N ARG A 208 13.53 18.49 -2.45
CA ARG A 208 12.85 18.97 -3.66
C ARG A 208 11.34 18.71 -3.62
N LEU A 209 10.89 17.84 -2.71
CA LEU A 209 9.49 17.51 -2.53
C LEU A 209 8.76 18.60 -1.75
N SER A 210 7.45 18.74 -1.99
CA SER A 210 6.57 19.60 -1.19
C SER A 210 6.56 19.18 0.29
N THR A 211 6.09 20.05 1.17
CA THR A 211 6.01 19.75 2.61
C THR A 211 5.09 18.55 2.86
N GLU A 212 3.94 18.52 2.22
CA GLU A 212 2.97 17.43 2.32
C GLU A 212 3.53 16.11 1.78
N ALA A 213 4.30 16.18 0.69
CA ALA A 213 5.01 15.02 0.14
C ALA A 213 6.01 14.45 1.15
N ARG A 214 6.81 15.31 1.81
CA ARG A 214 7.74 14.88 2.87
C ARG A 214 7.04 14.33 4.10
N ASN A 215 5.87 14.86 4.45
CA ASN A 215 5.08 14.33 5.56
C ASN A 215 4.51 12.93 5.29
N CYS A 216 4.24 12.61 4.02
CA CYS A 216 3.52 11.38 3.64
C CYS A 216 4.39 10.30 2.99
N ILE A 217 5.58 10.64 2.49
CA ILE A 217 6.45 9.65 1.85
C ILE A 217 6.86 8.55 2.81
N THR A 218 6.79 7.30 2.35
CA THR A 218 7.42 6.16 3.00
C THR A 218 8.30 5.42 2.00
N ILE A 219 9.38 4.84 2.49
CA ILE A 219 10.31 4.06 1.67
C ILE A 219 10.22 2.59 2.06
N GLU A 220 10.01 1.74 1.06
CA GLU A 220 9.90 0.29 1.18
C GLU A 220 11.16 -0.40 0.67
N ASN A 221 11.62 -1.43 1.37
CA ASN A 221 12.72 -2.28 0.93
C ASN A 221 12.36 -3.07 -0.34
N ASP A 222 13.33 -3.18 -1.24
CA ASP A 222 13.19 -3.85 -2.53
C ASP A 222 13.71 -5.29 -2.46
N GLU A 223 13.13 -6.18 -3.26
CA GLU A 223 13.49 -7.59 -3.30
C GLU A 223 14.72 -7.91 -4.16
N ASN A 224 15.25 -6.91 -4.90
CA ASN A 224 16.36 -7.12 -5.85
C ASN A 224 17.68 -6.53 -5.35
N LYS A 225 17.78 -5.19 -5.30
CA LYS A 225 19.05 -4.50 -5.09
C LYS A 225 19.19 -3.85 -3.72
N TRP A 226 18.16 -3.11 -3.32
CA TRP A 226 18.19 -2.28 -2.13
C TRP A 226 17.31 -2.88 -1.05
N GLY A 227 17.85 -3.83 -0.30
CA GLY A 227 17.15 -4.51 0.78
C GLY A 227 16.94 -3.61 2.02
N LEU A 228 16.54 -4.25 3.10
CA LEU A 228 16.22 -3.59 4.37
C LEU A 228 17.38 -2.72 4.90
N GLU A 229 18.62 -3.19 4.84
CA GLU A 229 19.78 -2.45 5.36
C GLU A 229 19.94 -1.10 4.66
N ALA A 230 19.74 -1.05 3.34
CA ALA A 230 19.76 0.19 2.59
C ALA A 230 18.59 1.13 2.98
N SER A 231 17.40 0.58 3.22
CA SER A 231 16.26 1.38 3.70
C SER A 231 16.53 1.98 5.08
N LEU A 232 17.18 1.24 5.98
CA LEU A 232 17.54 1.70 7.33
C LEU A 232 18.48 2.92 7.33
N GLU A 233 19.24 3.16 6.26
CA GLU A 233 20.04 4.39 6.12
C GLU A 233 19.17 5.66 6.01
N LEU A 234 17.86 5.50 5.73
CA LEU A 234 16.88 6.58 5.56
C LEU A 234 15.98 6.77 6.80
N ALA A 235 16.15 5.99 7.86
CA ALA A 235 15.24 5.96 9.01
C ALA A 235 15.10 7.31 9.74
N ASP A 236 16.12 8.16 9.68
CA ASP A 236 16.09 9.49 10.28
C ASP A 236 15.38 10.53 9.39
N ASP A 237 15.26 10.25 8.11
CA ASP A 237 14.76 11.17 7.09
C ASP A 237 13.26 10.90 6.76
N VAL A 238 12.87 9.62 6.64
CA VAL A 238 11.53 9.19 6.21
C VAL A 238 11.03 8.00 7.02
N ALA A 239 9.72 7.79 7.05
CA ALA A 239 9.13 6.58 7.62
C ALA A 239 9.41 5.38 6.70
N LEU A 240 9.78 4.24 7.30
CA LEU A 240 10.13 3.03 6.57
C LEU A 240 8.97 2.02 6.58
N VAL A 241 8.71 1.41 5.44
CA VAL A 241 7.80 0.27 5.29
C VAL A 241 8.65 -0.99 5.11
N LEU A 242 8.47 -1.95 6.01
CA LEU A 242 9.05 -3.28 5.85
C LEU A 242 8.08 -4.13 5.02
N ASP A 243 8.48 -4.52 3.81
CA ASP A 243 7.89 -5.68 3.15
C ASP A 243 8.68 -6.92 3.53
N ILE A 244 8.05 -7.78 4.33
CA ILE A 244 8.70 -9.00 4.86
C ILE A 244 8.90 -10.06 3.78
N HIS A 245 8.08 -10.06 2.73
CA HIS A 245 8.25 -10.97 1.59
C HIS A 245 9.41 -10.51 0.69
N HIS A 246 9.54 -9.21 0.42
CA HIS A 246 10.69 -8.67 -0.30
C HIS A 246 12.00 -8.98 0.45
N HIS A 247 12.00 -8.81 1.77
CA HIS A 247 13.15 -9.15 2.60
C HIS A 247 13.51 -10.62 2.46
N TRP A 248 12.53 -11.53 2.57
CA TRP A 248 12.75 -12.97 2.37
C TRP A 248 13.25 -13.30 0.97
N VAL A 249 12.70 -12.70 -0.09
CA VAL A 249 13.16 -12.91 -1.47
C VAL A 249 14.59 -12.41 -1.66
N ASN A 250 14.94 -11.28 -1.07
CA ASN A 250 16.27 -10.69 -1.17
C ASN A 250 17.32 -11.53 -0.45
N THR A 251 17.07 -11.90 0.81
CA THR A 251 18.07 -12.47 1.74
C THR A 251 17.88 -13.96 2.02
N GLY A 252 16.66 -14.49 1.91
CA GLY A 252 16.27 -15.82 2.42
C GLY A 252 15.89 -15.81 3.91
N GLU A 253 16.08 -14.69 4.60
CA GLU A 253 15.81 -14.54 6.03
C GLU A 253 14.35 -14.30 6.32
N TYR A 254 13.81 -14.97 7.35
CA TYR A 254 12.57 -14.61 8.00
C TYR A 254 12.87 -13.67 9.17
N ILE A 255 12.84 -12.36 8.92
CA ILE A 255 13.02 -11.36 9.98
C ILE A 255 11.91 -11.51 11.01
N GLU A 256 12.28 -11.73 12.28
CA GLU A 256 11.30 -11.92 13.35
C GLU A 256 10.87 -10.55 13.97
N ALA A 257 9.68 -10.51 14.58
CA ALA A 257 9.11 -9.28 15.10
C ALA A 257 9.91 -8.61 16.24
N ASN A 258 10.82 -9.35 16.89
CA ASN A 258 11.72 -8.88 17.93
C ASN A 258 13.14 -8.58 17.44
N ASP A 259 13.37 -8.56 16.12
CA ASP A 259 14.67 -8.21 15.54
C ASP A 259 15.02 -6.74 15.86
N ASP A 260 16.27 -6.45 16.16
CA ASP A 260 16.73 -5.10 16.53
C ASP A 260 16.46 -4.05 15.43
N ARG A 261 16.47 -4.47 14.16
CA ARG A 261 16.16 -3.60 13.00
C ARG A 261 14.72 -3.06 13.04
N ILE A 262 13.78 -3.82 13.63
CA ILE A 262 12.38 -3.43 13.77
C ILE A 262 12.26 -2.16 14.61
N LYS A 263 13.07 -2.00 15.65
CA LYS A 263 13.06 -0.79 16.47
C LYS A 263 13.36 0.47 15.64
N ARG A 264 14.36 0.40 14.75
CA ARG A 264 14.67 1.54 13.86
C ARG A 264 13.53 1.86 12.89
N ILE A 265 12.83 0.82 12.38
CA ILE A 265 11.64 1.03 11.56
C ILE A 265 10.57 1.75 12.36
N ILE A 266 10.25 1.29 13.58
CA ILE A 266 9.25 1.93 14.45
C ILE A 266 9.63 3.39 14.75
N ASP A 267 10.88 3.64 15.13
CA ASP A 267 11.37 4.98 15.46
C ASP A 267 11.22 5.95 14.26
N SER A 268 11.37 5.47 13.03
CA SER A 268 11.21 6.29 11.81
C SER A 268 9.78 6.84 11.63
N TRP A 269 8.77 6.24 12.25
CA TRP A 269 7.38 6.70 12.23
C TRP A 269 7.07 7.76 13.28
N ARG A 270 8.03 8.13 14.12
CA ARG A 270 7.93 9.24 15.08
C ARG A 270 6.67 9.20 15.95
N GLY A 271 6.27 8.02 16.40
CA GLY A 271 5.09 7.81 17.24
C GLY A 271 3.79 7.49 16.50
N VAL A 272 3.75 7.64 15.17
CA VAL A 272 2.64 7.12 14.37
C VAL A 272 2.79 5.61 14.23
N ARG A 273 1.68 4.85 14.33
CA ARG A 273 1.73 3.40 14.18
C ARG A 273 2.25 3.02 12.79
N PRO A 274 3.30 2.20 12.67
CA PRO A 274 3.84 1.79 11.39
C PRO A 274 2.85 1.01 10.54
N ALA A 275 3.13 0.92 9.24
CA ALA A 275 2.53 -0.04 8.33
C ALA A 275 3.63 -0.87 7.70
N MET A 276 3.35 -2.16 7.51
CA MET A 276 4.22 -3.11 6.81
C MET A 276 3.46 -3.77 5.67
N HIS A 277 4.18 -4.38 4.73
CA HIS A 277 3.57 -5.17 3.66
C HIS A 277 3.80 -6.66 3.87
N TYR A 278 2.81 -7.44 3.46
CA TYR A 278 2.83 -8.89 3.49
C TYR A 278 2.25 -9.49 2.22
N SER A 279 2.99 -10.38 1.62
CA SER A 279 2.56 -11.25 0.53
C SER A 279 3.23 -12.62 0.63
N LEU A 280 2.85 -13.55 -0.24
CA LEU A 280 3.45 -14.87 -0.36
C LEU A 280 3.71 -15.19 -1.83
N CYS A 281 4.71 -16.01 -2.09
CA CYS A 281 4.88 -16.62 -3.39
C CYS A 281 3.70 -17.54 -3.72
N ARG A 282 3.50 -17.80 -5.00
CA ARG A 282 2.37 -18.61 -5.47
C ARG A 282 2.54 -20.07 -5.08
N PRO A 283 1.48 -20.74 -4.59
CA PRO A 283 1.54 -22.16 -4.23
C PRO A 283 1.91 -23.05 -5.42
N GLU A 284 1.54 -22.67 -6.65
CA GLU A 284 1.88 -23.44 -7.86
C GLU A 284 3.39 -23.54 -8.14
N TYR A 285 4.19 -22.64 -7.53
CA TYR A 285 5.64 -22.71 -7.60
C TYR A 285 6.24 -23.59 -6.51
N LEU A 286 5.44 -24.02 -5.53
CA LEU A 286 5.84 -24.82 -4.36
C LEU A 286 4.94 -26.05 -4.23
N GLU A 287 4.69 -26.75 -5.33
CA GLU A 287 3.82 -27.92 -5.36
C GLU A 287 4.25 -28.95 -4.33
N GLY A 288 3.29 -29.43 -3.53
CA GLY A 288 3.55 -30.38 -2.44
C GLY A 288 4.18 -29.79 -1.18
N HIS A 289 4.46 -28.47 -1.13
CA HIS A 289 4.97 -27.85 0.10
C HIS A 289 3.86 -27.76 1.17
N ARG A 290 4.18 -28.14 2.39
CA ARG A 290 3.24 -28.16 3.50
C ARG A 290 2.95 -26.74 3.98
N SER A 291 1.66 -26.38 4.19
CA SER A 291 1.25 -25.06 4.64
C SER A 291 1.77 -24.69 6.05
N ASN A 292 2.05 -25.68 6.88
CA ASN A 292 2.54 -25.49 8.25
C ASN A 292 4.08 -25.39 8.36
N VAL A 293 4.77 -25.24 7.25
CA VAL A 293 6.24 -25.08 7.19
C VAL A 293 6.56 -23.84 6.36
N ARG A 294 7.41 -22.95 6.85
CA ARG A 294 7.90 -21.82 6.07
C ARG A 294 8.79 -22.33 4.91
N PRO A 295 8.63 -21.83 3.66
CA PRO A 295 9.52 -22.15 2.55
C PRO A 295 10.97 -21.75 2.85
N ASP A 296 11.90 -22.64 2.59
CA ASP A 296 13.34 -22.43 2.79
C ASP A 296 13.97 -21.97 1.47
N MET A 297 14.51 -20.75 1.45
CA MET A 297 15.05 -20.13 0.23
C MET A 297 16.25 -20.91 -0.32
N GLU A 298 17.15 -21.36 0.51
CA GLU A 298 18.36 -22.09 0.09
C GLU A 298 17.97 -23.40 -0.59
N ARG A 299 17.09 -24.19 0.03
CA ARG A 299 16.56 -25.43 -0.57
C ARG A 299 15.81 -25.20 -1.87
N LEU A 300 15.05 -24.09 -1.96
CA LEU A 300 14.34 -23.76 -3.19
C LEU A 300 15.31 -23.41 -4.32
N LEU A 301 16.37 -22.67 -4.04
CA LEU A 301 17.42 -22.35 -5.02
C LEU A 301 18.18 -23.60 -5.47
N GLU A 302 18.55 -24.49 -4.52
CA GLU A 302 19.16 -25.79 -4.80
C GLU A 302 18.26 -26.67 -5.68
N ALA A 303 16.94 -26.62 -5.46
CA ALA A 303 15.96 -27.32 -6.29
C ALA A 303 15.71 -26.66 -7.67
N GLY A 304 16.43 -25.56 -7.98
CA GLY A 304 16.37 -24.89 -9.28
C GLY A 304 15.30 -23.80 -9.41
N TYR A 305 14.64 -23.43 -8.33
CA TYR A 305 13.71 -22.29 -8.32
C TYR A 305 14.48 -20.98 -8.51
N LYS A 306 13.80 -19.99 -9.10
CA LYS A 306 14.39 -18.66 -9.34
C LYS A 306 13.70 -17.63 -8.44
N LYS A 307 14.47 -16.76 -7.77
CA LYS A 307 13.95 -15.64 -6.96
C LYS A 307 12.88 -14.84 -7.69
N GLN A 308 13.08 -14.60 -9.00
CA GLN A 308 12.10 -13.90 -9.84
C GLN A 308 10.71 -14.57 -9.87
N LYS A 309 10.63 -15.88 -9.72
CA LYS A 309 9.35 -16.60 -9.61
C LYS A 309 8.77 -16.51 -8.21
N LEU A 310 9.64 -16.62 -7.20
CA LEU A 310 9.24 -16.62 -5.79
C LEU A 310 8.68 -15.26 -5.32
N ARG A 311 9.05 -14.15 -5.97
CA ARG A 311 8.49 -12.82 -5.67
C ARG A 311 7.05 -12.61 -6.15
N ALA A 312 6.53 -13.48 -7.03
CA ALA A 312 5.18 -13.30 -7.58
C ALA A 312 4.11 -13.60 -6.52
N HIS A 313 3.25 -12.62 -6.24
CA HIS A 313 2.22 -12.72 -5.21
C HIS A 313 1.18 -13.79 -5.52
N SER A 314 0.82 -14.55 -4.48
CA SER A 314 -0.27 -15.53 -4.49
C SER A 314 -1.65 -14.86 -4.53
N ASP A 315 -2.67 -15.66 -4.79
CA ASP A 315 -4.04 -15.19 -4.73
C ASP A 315 -4.50 -14.99 -3.29
N TYR A 316 -4.16 -15.92 -2.40
CA TYR A 316 -4.47 -15.92 -0.96
C TYR A 316 -3.22 -16.16 -0.11
N CYS A 317 -3.33 -15.91 1.19
CA CYS A 317 -2.29 -16.24 2.18
C CYS A 317 -2.33 -17.73 2.52
N TRP A 318 -1.84 -18.58 1.64
CA TRP A 318 -2.02 -20.03 1.67
C TRP A 318 -1.14 -20.78 2.68
N ASN A 319 -0.02 -20.17 3.12
CA ASN A 319 0.93 -20.84 4.02
C ASN A 319 0.69 -20.39 5.47
N ASP A 320 0.27 -21.33 6.29
CA ASP A 320 -0.08 -21.10 7.69
C ASP A 320 1.09 -20.62 8.55
N ALA A 321 2.27 -21.20 8.37
CA ALA A 321 3.45 -20.82 9.13
C ALA A 321 3.94 -19.40 8.77
N CYS A 322 3.78 -18.98 7.51
CA CYS A 322 4.08 -17.62 7.10
C CYS A 322 3.02 -16.63 7.59
N ASN A 323 1.74 -17.03 7.65
CA ASN A 323 0.67 -16.21 8.22
C ASN A 323 0.92 -15.94 9.72
N ASP A 324 1.32 -16.95 10.47
CA ASP A 324 1.66 -16.79 11.89
C ASP A 324 2.89 -15.87 12.09
N TRP A 325 3.88 -15.99 11.21
CA TRP A 325 5.01 -15.07 11.17
C TRP A 325 4.57 -13.62 10.85
N ALA A 326 3.74 -13.40 9.83
CA ALA A 326 3.23 -12.06 9.52
C ALA A 326 2.41 -11.47 10.69
N LEU A 327 1.56 -12.28 11.31
CA LEU A 327 0.76 -11.89 12.47
C LEU A 327 1.59 -11.58 13.71
N SER A 328 2.79 -12.14 13.86
CA SER A 328 3.69 -11.75 14.96
C SER A 328 4.12 -10.28 14.88
N HIS A 329 4.20 -9.73 13.68
CA HIS A 329 4.50 -8.30 13.45
C HIS A 329 3.31 -7.36 13.72
N TRP A 330 2.09 -7.91 13.84
CA TRP A 330 0.88 -7.09 14.06
C TRP A 330 0.88 -6.37 15.40
N GLU A 331 1.76 -6.75 16.32
CA GLU A 331 1.95 -6.04 17.59
C GLU A 331 2.46 -4.61 17.37
N TRP A 332 3.37 -4.39 16.43
CA TRP A 332 4.01 -3.10 16.21
C TRP A 332 3.54 -2.37 14.93
N ALA A 333 3.01 -3.05 13.92
CA ALA A 333 2.59 -2.46 12.64
C ALA A 333 1.19 -2.88 12.22
N ASP A 334 0.52 -2.07 11.42
CA ASP A 334 -0.61 -2.51 10.60
C ASP A 334 -0.10 -3.28 9.38
N ILE A 335 -0.83 -4.32 8.96
CA ILE A 335 -0.42 -5.21 7.88
C ILE A 335 -1.19 -4.89 6.60
N MET A 336 -0.52 -4.43 5.55
CA MET A 336 -1.08 -4.33 4.21
C MET A 336 -0.85 -5.64 3.45
N VAL A 337 -1.93 -6.38 3.21
CA VAL A 337 -1.88 -7.64 2.46
C VAL A 337 -1.86 -7.36 0.96
N GLU A 338 -0.83 -7.85 0.28
CA GLU A 338 -0.65 -7.68 -1.16
C GLU A 338 -0.98 -8.94 -1.96
N ALA A 339 -1.88 -9.76 -1.49
CA ALA A 339 -2.43 -10.88 -2.23
C ALA A 339 -3.40 -10.43 -3.33
N LYS A 340 -3.56 -11.25 -4.39
CA LYS A 340 -4.39 -10.88 -5.55
C LYS A 340 -5.89 -10.87 -5.23
N CYS A 341 -6.35 -11.68 -4.28
CA CYS A 341 -7.75 -11.69 -3.81
C CYS A 341 -8.06 -10.60 -2.77
N LYS A 342 -7.17 -9.62 -2.57
CA LYS A 342 -7.42 -8.32 -1.93
C LYS A 342 -8.12 -8.43 -0.56
N ASN A 343 -9.32 -7.83 -0.45
CA ASN A 343 -10.14 -7.85 0.77
C ASN A 343 -10.48 -9.26 1.24
N LEU A 344 -10.58 -10.23 0.36
CA LEU A 344 -10.83 -11.63 0.74
C LEU A 344 -9.60 -12.25 1.42
N ALA A 345 -8.41 -11.92 0.95
CA ALA A 345 -7.16 -12.42 1.55
C ALA A 345 -6.87 -11.73 2.90
N SER A 346 -7.12 -10.42 3.03
CA SER A 346 -6.98 -9.72 4.33
C SER A 346 -7.98 -10.23 5.36
N GLY A 347 -9.22 -10.50 4.95
CA GLY A 347 -10.24 -11.14 5.79
C GLY A 347 -9.83 -12.54 6.25
N GLN A 348 -9.26 -13.35 5.35
CA GLN A 348 -8.72 -14.68 5.68
C GLN A 348 -7.59 -14.60 6.73
N LEU A 349 -6.67 -13.65 6.58
CA LEU A 349 -5.57 -13.47 7.54
C LEU A 349 -6.09 -13.08 8.93
N LEU A 350 -7.08 -12.16 9.00
CA LEU A 350 -7.72 -11.80 10.26
C LEU A 350 -8.45 -12.98 10.90
N GLN A 351 -9.18 -13.76 10.11
CA GLN A 351 -9.88 -14.95 10.60
C GLN A 351 -8.91 -15.95 11.25
N ARG A 352 -7.75 -16.17 10.63
CA ARG A 352 -6.70 -17.03 11.20
C ARG A 352 -6.23 -16.52 12.57
N HIS A 353 -6.03 -15.21 12.73
CA HIS A 353 -5.65 -14.65 14.02
C HIS A 353 -6.64 -15.03 15.13
N PHE A 354 -7.95 -14.92 14.87
CA PHE A 354 -8.96 -15.28 15.84
C PHE A 354 -9.03 -16.80 16.13
N MET A 355 -8.84 -17.63 15.11
CA MET A 355 -8.81 -19.10 15.30
C MET A 355 -7.65 -19.54 16.21
N ASN A 356 -6.49 -18.87 16.11
CA ASN A 356 -5.33 -19.20 16.93
C ASN A 356 -5.46 -18.72 18.39
N ASN A 357 -6.34 -17.76 18.68
CA ASN A 357 -6.47 -17.16 20.01
C ASN A 357 -7.68 -17.63 20.83
N ASP A 358 -8.32 -18.74 20.47
CA ASP A 358 -9.48 -19.37 21.16
C ASP A 358 -10.64 -18.44 21.56
N ALA A 359 -10.61 -17.16 21.14
CA ALA A 359 -11.50 -16.12 21.63
C ALA A 359 -12.73 -15.85 20.72
N PHE A 360 -12.91 -16.59 19.62
CA PHE A 360 -13.96 -16.27 18.66
C PHE A 360 -14.73 -17.51 18.20
N THR A 361 -15.69 -17.93 19.02
CA THR A 361 -16.75 -18.84 18.57
C THR A 361 -17.91 -18.00 18.00
N GLY A 362 -17.97 -17.86 16.69
CA GLY A 362 -19.17 -17.49 15.93
C GLY A 362 -19.44 -15.98 15.83
N LYS A 363 -19.13 -15.44 14.69
CA LYS A 363 -19.83 -14.42 13.89
C LYS A 363 -18.87 -13.73 12.92
N LEU A 364 -18.48 -14.42 11.88
CA LEU A 364 -17.91 -13.81 10.68
C LEU A 364 -18.29 -14.68 9.49
N VAL A 365 -19.58 -14.66 9.13
CA VAL A 365 -20.07 -15.00 7.77
C VAL A 365 -21.47 -14.40 7.64
N ALA A 366 -21.63 -13.37 6.88
CA ALA A 366 -22.76 -13.08 6.01
C ALA A 366 -22.32 -12.03 4.99
#